data_aad401e2ad93f520386ef4ec4778c8fe
#
_entry.id   aad401e2ad93f520386ef4ec4778c8fe
#
_cell.length_a   1.000
_cell.length_b   1.000
_cell.length_c   1.000
_cell.angle_alpha   90.00
_cell.angle_beta   90.00
_cell.angle_gamma   90.00
#
_symmetry.space_group_name_H-M   'P 1'
#
loop_
_entity.id
_entity.type
_entity.pdbx_description
1 polymer ?
#
loop_
_entity_poly.entity_id
_entity_poly.type
_entity_poly.pdbx_seq_one_letter_code
_entity_poly.pdbx_strand_id
1 'polypeptide(L)'
;MAIEATGVRKRFRDVQALDGVDLHVPAGMVYGLLGPNGSGKTTLIRSLVGLVKPDQGELHVLGARMPRREVLASIGYMTQAPALYGDLTVEENIHFFARVQGGGDIEPALRFVELWDRRKSIAGTLSGGMRTRLSLACALVHRPSLLLLDEPTVGVDPQLRAQLWDGLRAMAADGTAILVSSHVMDEAERADRLGLIRDGRMLAEGTVPELLALAGTERLEDAFLTLAGSRP
;
A
#
# COMPACT_ATOMS: atom_id res chain seq x y z
N MET A 1 -11.91 -2.83 -12.85
CA MET A 1 -11.33 -2.99 -11.51
C MET A 1 -9.82 -3.06 -11.60
N ALA A 2 -9.10 -2.47 -10.64
CA ALA A 2 -7.65 -2.61 -10.56
C ALA A 2 -7.25 -3.84 -9.71
N ILE A 3 -8.00 -4.13 -8.65
CA ILE A 3 -7.82 -5.33 -7.82
C ILE A 3 -9.17 -5.99 -7.62
N GLU A 4 -9.20 -7.33 -7.79
CA GLU A 4 -10.32 -8.19 -7.44
C GLU A 4 -9.77 -9.41 -6.72
N ALA A 5 -10.11 -9.56 -5.45
CA ALA A 5 -9.79 -10.72 -4.63
C ALA A 5 -11.09 -11.38 -4.19
N THR A 6 -11.22 -12.70 -4.35
CA THR A 6 -12.43 -13.44 -4.00
C THR A 6 -12.07 -14.68 -3.20
N GLY A 7 -12.55 -14.75 -1.96
CA GLY A 7 -12.39 -15.89 -1.07
C GLY A 7 -10.95 -16.26 -0.75
N VAL A 8 -10.05 -15.26 -0.72
CA VAL A 8 -8.61 -15.51 -0.62
C VAL A 8 -8.24 -16.04 0.76
N ARG A 9 -7.60 -17.22 0.78
CA ARG A 9 -7.11 -17.87 1.99
C ARG A 9 -5.62 -18.13 1.91
N LYS A 10 -4.93 -17.90 3.02
CA LYS A 10 -3.49 -18.22 3.17
C LYS A 10 -3.18 -18.64 4.57
N ARG A 11 -2.53 -19.80 4.69
CA ARG A 11 -2.03 -20.32 5.96
C ARG A 11 -0.51 -20.47 5.90
N PHE A 12 0.17 -20.09 6.97
CA PHE A 12 1.59 -20.33 7.18
C PHE A 12 1.75 -21.20 8.42
N ARG A 13 2.09 -22.46 8.23
CA ARG A 13 2.13 -23.48 9.33
C ARG A 13 0.82 -23.45 10.12
N ASP A 14 0.84 -22.96 11.35
CA ASP A 14 -0.32 -22.93 12.25
C ASP A 14 -1.07 -21.59 12.23
N VAL A 15 -0.58 -20.59 11.49
CA VAL A 15 -1.16 -19.24 11.45
C VAL A 15 -2.01 -19.09 10.19
N GLN A 16 -3.31 -18.83 10.36
CA GLN A 16 -4.22 -18.42 9.28
C GLN A 16 -4.01 -16.92 9.04
N ALA A 17 -3.24 -16.58 8.01
CA ALA A 17 -2.92 -15.17 7.71
C ALA A 17 -4.01 -14.47 6.89
N LEU A 18 -4.73 -15.20 6.02
CA LEU A 18 -5.91 -14.74 5.30
C LEU A 18 -6.97 -15.82 5.35
N ASP A 19 -8.20 -15.45 5.68
CA ASP A 19 -9.31 -16.39 5.87
C ASP A 19 -10.59 -15.95 5.14
N GLY A 20 -10.58 -16.14 3.82
CA GLY A 20 -11.72 -15.82 2.95
C GLY A 20 -11.84 -14.31 2.70
N VAL A 21 -10.73 -13.66 2.35
CA VAL A 21 -10.71 -12.22 2.05
C VAL A 21 -11.33 -11.96 0.68
N ASP A 22 -12.35 -11.08 0.67
CA ASP A 22 -12.89 -10.45 -0.53
C ASP A 22 -12.46 -8.98 -0.53
N LEU A 23 -11.96 -8.47 -1.67
CA LEU A 23 -11.48 -7.10 -1.82
C LEU A 23 -11.68 -6.62 -3.25
N HIS A 24 -12.26 -5.41 -3.41
CA HIS A 24 -12.49 -4.80 -4.71
C HIS A 24 -11.97 -3.37 -4.73
N VAL A 25 -10.90 -3.13 -5.50
CA VAL A 25 -10.32 -1.78 -5.63
C VAL A 25 -10.52 -1.30 -7.07
N PRO A 26 -11.34 -0.27 -7.29
CA PRO A 26 -11.47 0.40 -8.58
C PRO A 26 -10.17 1.09 -9.01
N ALA A 27 -10.04 1.41 -10.28
CA ALA A 27 -9.00 2.32 -10.75
C ALA A 27 -9.33 3.77 -10.36
N GLY A 28 -8.31 4.62 -10.27
CA GLY A 28 -8.50 6.05 -10.05
C GLY A 28 -8.96 6.42 -8.64
N MET A 29 -8.60 5.63 -7.64
CA MET A 29 -8.89 5.97 -6.23
C MET A 29 -7.78 5.53 -5.29
N VAL A 30 -7.75 6.13 -4.12
CA VAL A 30 -6.93 5.70 -3.00
C VAL A 30 -7.77 4.81 -2.07
N TYR A 31 -7.41 3.55 -1.98
CA TYR A 31 -8.03 2.56 -1.11
C TYR A 31 -7.15 2.31 0.12
N GLY A 32 -7.68 2.54 1.31
CA GLY A 32 -7.00 2.27 2.59
C GLY A 32 -7.32 0.86 3.11
N LEU A 33 -6.31 0.03 3.33
CA LEU A 33 -6.45 -1.25 4.02
C LEU A 33 -6.02 -1.10 5.47
N LEU A 34 -6.99 -0.97 6.37
CA LEU A 34 -6.80 -0.61 7.77
C LEU A 34 -6.92 -1.82 8.69
N GLY A 35 -5.99 -1.97 9.61
CA GLY A 35 -6.04 -3.02 10.62
C GLY A 35 -4.77 -3.09 11.47
N PRO A 36 -4.82 -3.78 12.63
CA PRO A 36 -3.67 -3.92 13.51
C PRO A 36 -2.52 -4.72 12.87
N ASN A 37 -1.37 -4.70 13.51
CA ASN A 37 -0.25 -5.56 13.10
C ASN A 37 -0.65 -7.03 13.21
N GLY A 38 -0.27 -7.83 12.22
CA GLY A 38 -0.65 -9.24 12.13
C GLY A 38 -2.05 -9.52 11.56
N SER A 39 -2.83 -8.50 11.18
CA SER A 39 -4.18 -8.69 10.63
C SER A 39 -4.23 -9.30 9.22
N GLY A 40 -3.09 -9.44 8.52
CA GLY A 40 -3.01 -10.02 7.19
C GLY A 40 -2.72 -9.03 6.05
N LYS A 41 -2.64 -7.71 6.30
CA LYS A 41 -2.43 -6.66 5.27
C LYS A 41 -1.23 -6.95 4.36
N THR A 42 -0.05 -7.12 4.94
CA THR A 42 1.19 -7.43 4.19
C THR A 42 1.08 -8.75 3.42
N THR A 43 0.41 -9.77 3.99
CA THR A 43 0.18 -11.05 3.30
C THR A 43 -0.70 -10.86 2.09
N LEU A 44 -1.77 -10.06 2.20
CA LEU A 44 -2.66 -9.76 1.08
C LEU A 44 -1.91 -8.99 -0.01
N ILE A 45 -1.19 -7.92 0.34
CA ILE A 45 -0.38 -7.13 -0.61
C ILE A 45 0.65 -8.02 -1.33
N ARG A 46 1.37 -8.88 -0.60
CA ARG A 46 2.33 -9.82 -1.18
C ARG A 46 1.65 -10.85 -2.11
N SER A 47 0.42 -11.20 -1.83
CA SER A 47 -0.35 -12.09 -2.71
C SER A 47 -0.75 -11.38 -4.02
N LEU A 48 -1.08 -10.08 -3.96
CA LEU A 48 -1.40 -9.26 -5.12
C LEU A 48 -0.21 -9.09 -6.08
N VAL A 49 1.02 -9.05 -5.57
CA VAL A 49 2.24 -9.02 -6.41
C VAL A 49 2.80 -10.40 -6.74
N GLY A 50 2.13 -11.47 -6.33
CA GLY A 50 2.53 -12.85 -6.61
C GLY A 50 3.72 -13.37 -5.79
N LEU A 51 4.18 -12.64 -4.76
CA LEU A 51 5.23 -13.08 -3.83
C LEU A 51 4.74 -14.15 -2.85
N VAL A 52 3.44 -14.16 -2.57
CA VAL A 52 2.78 -15.18 -1.76
C VAL A 52 1.67 -15.80 -2.60
N LYS A 53 1.72 -17.11 -2.80
CA LYS A 53 0.64 -17.83 -3.48
C LYS A 53 -0.47 -18.14 -2.46
N PRO A 54 -1.72 -17.71 -2.70
CA PRO A 54 -2.87 -18.12 -1.91
C PRO A 54 -3.06 -19.64 -1.94
N ASP A 55 -3.61 -20.19 -0.86
CA ASP A 55 -3.96 -21.62 -0.80
C ASP A 55 -5.35 -21.86 -1.42
N GLN A 56 -6.25 -20.86 -1.33
CA GLN A 56 -7.58 -20.86 -1.94
C GLN A 56 -7.97 -19.44 -2.38
N GLY A 57 -9.02 -19.37 -3.20
CA GLY A 57 -9.55 -18.12 -3.74
C GLY A 57 -8.87 -17.69 -5.03
N GLU A 58 -9.28 -16.55 -5.53
CA GLU A 58 -8.79 -15.99 -6.79
C GLU A 58 -8.34 -14.54 -6.60
N LEU A 59 -7.29 -14.17 -7.31
CA LEU A 59 -6.75 -12.81 -7.35
C LEU A 59 -6.62 -12.37 -8.80
N HIS A 60 -7.24 -11.23 -9.13
CA HIS A 60 -7.06 -10.55 -10.40
C HIS A 60 -6.50 -9.15 -10.13
N VAL A 61 -5.47 -8.78 -10.87
CA VAL A 61 -4.81 -7.48 -10.77
C VAL A 61 -4.70 -6.91 -12.18
N LEU A 62 -5.22 -5.71 -12.39
CA LEU A 62 -5.30 -5.06 -13.70
C LEU A 62 -5.91 -5.98 -14.77
N GLY A 63 -6.95 -6.73 -14.40
CA GLY A 63 -7.66 -7.68 -15.26
C GLY A 63 -6.96 -9.03 -15.49
N ALA A 64 -5.77 -9.23 -14.95
CA ALA A 64 -5.04 -10.49 -15.11
C ALA A 64 -5.07 -11.33 -13.82
N ARG A 65 -5.32 -12.64 -13.98
CA ARG A 65 -5.25 -13.59 -12.85
C ARG A 65 -3.81 -13.75 -12.37
N MET A 66 -3.59 -13.55 -11.07
CA MET A 66 -2.27 -13.63 -10.46
C MET A 66 -1.88 -15.06 -10.05
N PRO A 67 -0.58 -15.41 -10.04
CA PRO A 67 0.57 -14.58 -10.40
C PRO A 67 0.77 -14.46 -11.92
N ARG A 68 1.04 -13.24 -12.40
CA ARG A 68 1.31 -12.97 -13.82
C ARG A 68 2.44 -11.96 -13.99
N ARG A 69 3.55 -12.37 -14.63
CA ARG A 69 4.76 -11.56 -14.70
C ARG A 69 4.57 -10.28 -15.53
N GLU A 70 3.79 -10.36 -16.61
CA GLU A 70 3.56 -9.24 -17.52
C GLU A 70 2.88 -8.05 -16.83
N VAL A 71 2.10 -8.31 -15.77
CA VAL A 71 1.40 -7.27 -15.02
C VAL A 71 2.32 -6.53 -14.04
N LEU A 72 3.41 -7.19 -13.60
CA LEU A 72 4.30 -6.62 -12.58
C LEU A 72 4.97 -5.32 -13.02
N ALA A 73 5.24 -5.14 -14.32
CA ALA A 73 5.79 -3.90 -14.86
C ALA A 73 4.82 -2.69 -14.74
N SER A 74 3.53 -2.95 -14.51
CA SER A 74 2.51 -1.92 -14.29
C SER A 74 2.18 -1.70 -12.81
N ILE A 75 2.89 -2.37 -11.90
CA ILE A 75 2.69 -2.31 -10.47
C ILE A 75 3.89 -1.67 -9.78
N GLY A 76 3.65 -0.59 -9.05
CA GLY A 76 4.62 -0.08 -8.08
C GLY A 76 4.37 -0.74 -6.73
N TYR A 77 5.39 -1.35 -6.15
CA TYR A 77 5.27 -2.00 -4.84
C TYR A 77 6.30 -1.47 -3.86
N MET A 78 5.82 -0.89 -2.78
CA MET A 78 6.61 -0.47 -1.64
C MET A 78 6.40 -1.44 -0.48
N THR A 79 7.47 -2.08 -0.05
CA THR A 79 7.49 -3.00 1.10
C THR A 79 7.58 -2.23 2.42
N GLN A 80 7.03 -2.79 3.50
CA GLN A 80 7.09 -2.23 4.85
C GLN A 80 8.54 -1.98 5.32
N ALA A 81 9.45 -2.92 5.11
CA ALA A 81 10.89 -2.70 5.27
C ALA A 81 11.46 -2.22 3.93
N PRO A 82 12.10 -1.03 3.85
CA PRO A 82 12.64 -0.51 2.60
C PRO A 82 13.62 -1.49 1.93
N ALA A 83 13.28 -1.95 0.73
CA ALA A 83 14.11 -2.86 -0.07
C ALA A 83 15.13 -2.05 -0.90
N LEU A 84 16.11 -1.44 -0.25
CA LEU A 84 17.11 -0.56 -0.85
C LEU A 84 18.51 -1.16 -0.76
N TYR A 85 19.35 -0.82 -1.73
CA TYR A 85 20.77 -1.13 -1.71
C TYR A 85 21.50 -0.08 -0.87
N GLY A 86 21.92 -0.45 0.33
CA GLY A 86 22.50 0.47 1.31
C GLY A 86 23.81 1.12 0.85
N ASP A 87 24.60 0.41 0.03
CA ASP A 87 25.90 0.86 -0.49
C ASP A 87 25.78 1.77 -1.72
N LEU A 88 24.60 1.85 -2.33
CA LEU A 88 24.32 2.73 -3.45
C LEU A 88 23.82 4.10 -2.97
N THR A 89 24.03 5.11 -3.80
CA THR A 89 23.44 6.43 -3.59
C THR A 89 21.92 6.39 -3.79
N VAL A 90 21.23 7.44 -3.35
CA VAL A 90 19.79 7.65 -3.60
C VAL A 90 19.50 7.59 -5.10
N GLU A 91 20.32 8.28 -5.93
CA GLU A 91 20.18 8.33 -7.38
C GLU A 91 20.41 6.96 -8.03
N GLU A 92 21.40 6.20 -7.59
CA GLU A 92 21.68 4.86 -8.10
C GLU A 92 20.57 3.87 -7.73
N ASN A 93 20.02 3.94 -6.52
CA ASN A 93 18.87 3.13 -6.12
C ASN A 93 17.69 3.35 -7.06
N ILE A 94 17.25 4.60 -7.23
CA ILE A 94 16.07 4.88 -8.05
C ILE A 94 16.32 4.57 -9.53
N HIS A 95 17.51 4.78 -10.04
CA HIS A 95 17.90 4.36 -11.40
C HIS A 95 17.81 2.85 -11.58
N PHE A 96 18.25 2.08 -10.59
CA PHE A 96 18.14 0.62 -10.63
C PHE A 96 16.67 0.19 -10.78
N PHE A 97 15.79 0.70 -9.91
CA PHE A 97 14.36 0.36 -9.96
C PHE A 97 13.71 0.85 -11.27
N ALA A 98 14.00 2.06 -11.71
CA ALA A 98 13.53 2.56 -13.00
C ALA A 98 13.88 1.61 -14.15
N ARG A 99 15.13 1.17 -14.24
CA ARG A 99 15.57 0.24 -15.29
C ARG A 99 14.90 -1.12 -15.23
N VAL A 100 14.71 -1.67 -14.02
CA VAL A 100 14.04 -2.97 -13.83
C VAL A 100 12.57 -2.89 -14.25
N GLN A 101 11.94 -1.74 -14.08
CA GLN A 101 10.52 -1.52 -14.39
C GLN A 101 10.25 -0.95 -15.80
N GLY A 102 11.28 -0.87 -16.64
CA GLY A 102 11.13 -0.43 -18.04
C GLY A 102 11.36 1.05 -18.29
N GLY A 103 11.84 1.80 -17.31
CA GLY A 103 12.20 3.22 -17.43
C GLY A 103 11.52 4.09 -16.36
N GLY A 104 11.69 5.40 -16.53
CA GLY A 104 11.08 6.40 -15.65
C GLY A 104 11.98 7.62 -15.46
N ASP A 105 11.35 8.75 -15.09
CA ASP A 105 12.05 9.97 -14.77
C ASP A 105 12.27 10.09 -13.26
N ILE A 106 13.53 10.09 -12.87
CA ILE A 106 13.92 10.05 -11.45
C ILE A 106 13.74 11.39 -10.75
N GLU A 107 13.90 12.51 -11.46
CA GLU A 107 13.86 13.83 -10.83
C GLU A 107 12.47 14.14 -10.24
N PRO A 108 11.34 14.00 -10.95
CA PRO A 108 10.03 14.21 -10.37
C PRO A 108 9.74 13.30 -9.18
N ALA A 109 10.15 12.02 -9.25
CA ALA A 109 9.94 11.08 -8.15
C ALA A 109 10.75 11.45 -6.91
N LEU A 110 12.02 11.86 -7.06
CA LEU A 110 12.86 12.32 -5.95
C LEU A 110 12.41 13.67 -5.38
N ARG A 111 11.93 14.59 -6.22
CA ARG A 111 11.34 15.86 -5.77
C ARG A 111 10.06 15.65 -4.97
N PHE A 112 9.19 14.75 -5.43
CA PHE A 112 7.95 14.39 -4.75
C PHE A 112 8.17 13.93 -3.30
N VAL A 113 9.24 13.18 -3.06
CA VAL A 113 9.61 12.69 -1.72
C VAL A 113 10.65 13.57 -1.00
N GLU A 114 10.97 14.75 -1.53
CA GLU A 114 11.96 15.71 -1.00
C GLU A 114 13.36 15.09 -0.78
N LEU A 115 13.84 14.29 -1.74
CA LEU A 115 15.17 13.68 -1.68
C LEU A 115 16.09 14.12 -2.84
N TRP A 116 15.65 15.03 -3.72
CA TRP A 116 16.46 15.46 -4.86
C TRP A 116 17.82 16.05 -4.45
N ASP A 117 17.86 16.89 -3.42
CA ASP A 117 19.10 17.50 -2.93
C ASP A 117 20.02 16.51 -2.21
N ARG A 118 19.49 15.37 -1.82
CA ARG A 118 20.22 14.24 -1.22
C ARG A 118 20.54 13.12 -2.21
N ARG A 119 20.29 13.30 -3.51
CA ARG A 119 20.42 12.23 -4.52
C ARG A 119 21.80 11.56 -4.56
N LYS A 120 22.86 12.28 -4.19
CA LYS A 120 24.23 11.77 -4.13
C LYS A 120 24.64 11.16 -2.78
N SER A 121 23.76 11.20 -1.78
CA SER A 121 24.01 10.59 -0.47
C SER A 121 23.87 9.06 -0.56
N ILE A 122 24.71 8.34 0.16
CA ILE A 122 24.63 6.86 0.27
C ILE A 122 23.34 6.49 1.02
N ALA A 123 22.55 5.59 0.47
CA ALA A 123 21.25 5.22 1.03
C ALA A 123 21.32 4.64 2.45
N GLY A 124 22.38 3.92 2.78
CA GLY A 124 22.64 3.39 4.13
C GLY A 124 22.85 4.47 5.20
N THR A 125 23.23 5.70 4.81
CA THR A 125 23.44 6.82 5.74
C THR A 125 22.17 7.64 6.00
N LEU A 126 21.09 7.37 5.28
CA LEU A 126 19.82 8.06 5.44
C LEU A 126 19.12 7.69 6.76
N SER A 127 18.34 8.61 7.30
CA SER A 127 17.42 8.30 8.41
C SER A 127 16.35 7.27 8.00
N GLY A 128 15.67 6.64 8.96
CA GLY A 128 14.59 5.70 8.68
C GLY A 128 13.51 6.29 7.78
N GLY A 129 13.00 7.50 8.12
CA GLY A 129 12.00 8.19 7.32
C GLY A 129 12.49 8.55 5.91
N MET A 130 13.78 8.92 5.75
CA MET A 130 14.36 9.17 4.41
C MET A 130 14.45 7.87 3.59
N ARG A 131 14.77 6.74 4.20
CA ARG A 131 14.74 5.43 3.51
C ARG A 131 13.33 5.04 3.10
N THR A 132 12.34 5.26 3.96
CA THR A 132 10.91 5.07 3.63
C THR A 132 10.52 5.90 2.41
N ARG A 133 10.90 7.18 2.38
CA ARG A 133 10.65 8.09 1.24
C ARG A 133 11.35 7.64 -0.04
N LEU A 134 12.60 7.22 0.04
CA LEU A 134 13.31 6.67 -1.13
C LEU A 134 12.64 5.40 -1.66
N SER A 135 12.19 4.51 -0.78
CA SER A 135 11.44 3.31 -1.17
C SER A 135 10.14 3.66 -1.91
N LEU A 136 9.43 4.70 -1.44
CA LEU A 136 8.24 5.22 -2.13
C LEU A 136 8.60 5.77 -3.52
N ALA A 137 9.67 6.58 -3.64
CA ALA A 137 10.11 7.10 -4.93
C ALA A 137 10.47 5.97 -5.91
N CYS A 138 11.13 4.90 -5.45
CA CYS A 138 11.45 3.73 -6.27
C CYS A 138 10.18 3.00 -6.76
N ALA A 139 9.11 2.97 -5.96
CA ALA A 139 7.84 2.37 -6.37
C ALA A 139 7.06 3.25 -7.38
N LEU A 140 7.31 4.55 -7.40
CA LEU A 140 6.60 5.53 -8.25
C LEU A 140 7.29 5.83 -9.59
N VAL A 141 8.61 5.62 -9.67
CA VAL A 141 9.46 6.16 -10.75
C VAL A 141 9.02 5.79 -12.16
N HIS A 142 8.43 4.62 -12.33
CA HIS A 142 7.96 4.11 -13.64
C HIS A 142 6.49 4.44 -13.94
N ARG A 143 5.84 5.29 -13.13
CA ARG A 143 4.43 5.71 -13.28
C ARG A 143 3.47 4.52 -13.41
N PRO A 144 3.38 3.66 -12.39
CA PRO A 144 2.58 2.45 -12.43
C PRO A 144 1.08 2.74 -12.56
N SER A 145 0.32 1.80 -13.15
CA SER A 145 -1.14 1.85 -13.17
C SER A 145 -1.77 1.43 -11.84
N LEU A 146 -1.03 0.65 -11.03
CA LEU A 146 -1.40 0.25 -9.68
C LEU A 146 -0.22 0.46 -8.73
N LEU A 147 -0.48 1.11 -7.61
CA LEU A 147 0.48 1.35 -6.55
C LEU A 147 0.06 0.62 -5.27
N LEU A 148 0.90 -0.26 -4.78
CA LEU A 148 0.70 -1.02 -3.55
C LEU A 148 1.70 -0.56 -2.51
N LEU A 149 1.23 0.09 -1.45
CA LEU A 149 2.05 0.72 -0.42
C LEU A 149 1.81 0.06 0.94
N ASP A 150 2.83 -0.59 1.47
CA ASP A 150 2.77 -1.22 2.78
C ASP A 150 3.35 -0.30 3.86
N GLU A 151 2.47 0.42 4.57
CA GLU A 151 2.78 1.40 5.63
C GLU A 151 3.74 2.54 5.17
N PRO A 152 3.42 3.29 4.10
CA PRO A 152 4.35 4.20 3.43
C PRO A 152 4.75 5.44 4.22
N THR A 153 4.06 5.76 5.29
CA THR A 153 4.22 7.01 6.06
C THR A 153 4.87 6.80 7.43
N VAL A 154 5.26 5.56 7.74
CA VAL A 154 5.93 5.25 9.01
C VAL A 154 7.28 5.99 9.09
N GLY A 155 7.45 6.77 10.17
CA GLY A 155 8.67 7.55 10.41
C GLY A 155 8.80 8.82 9.55
N VAL A 156 7.74 9.21 8.84
CA VAL A 156 7.65 10.47 8.10
C VAL A 156 7.01 11.54 8.99
N ASP A 157 7.57 12.76 8.97
CA ASP A 157 7.02 13.88 9.73
C ASP A 157 5.61 14.29 9.24
N PRO A 158 4.78 14.92 10.10
CA PRO A 158 3.38 15.19 9.79
C PRO A 158 3.17 16.10 8.56
N GLN A 159 4.03 17.08 8.34
CA GLN A 159 3.90 18.01 7.21
C GLN A 159 4.12 17.30 5.88
N LEU A 160 5.22 16.58 5.77
CA LEU A 160 5.55 15.83 4.56
C LEU A 160 4.55 14.69 4.33
N ARG A 161 4.06 14.06 5.41
CA ARG A 161 3.00 13.05 5.31
C ARG A 161 1.74 13.60 4.62
N ALA A 162 1.31 14.82 5.00
CA ALA A 162 0.18 15.47 4.35
C ALA A 162 0.42 15.69 2.85
N GLN A 163 1.60 16.19 2.49
CA GLN A 163 1.98 16.39 1.08
C GLN A 163 2.01 15.07 0.27
N LEU A 164 2.53 13.99 0.88
CA LEU A 164 2.54 12.68 0.24
C LEU A 164 1.11 12.18 -0.05
N TRP A 165 0.19 12.33 0.91
CA TRP A 165 -1.21 11.97 0.71
C TRP A 165 -1.89 12.80 -0.38
N ASP A 166 -1.62 14.12 -0.43
CA ASP A 166 -2.15 14.99 -1.47
C ASP A 166 -1.63 14.59 -2.86
N GLY A 167 -0.35 14.22 -2.95
CA GLY A 167 0.23 13.70 -4.19
C GLY A 167 -0.34 12.34 -4.61
N LEU A 168 -0.57 11.43 -3.66
CA LEU A 168 -1.22 10.14 -3.95
C LEU A 168 -2.65 10.35 -4.48
N ARG A 169 -3.41 11.28 -3.91
CA ARG A 169 -4.75 11.65 -4.43
C ARG A 169 -4.68 12.23 -5.83
N ALA A 170 -3.70 13.09 -6.12
CA ALA A 170 -3.51 13.63 -7.47
C ALA A 170 -3.22 12.50 -8.48
N MET A 171 -2.34 11.54 -8.14
CA MET A 171 -2.08 10.38 -8.99
C MET A 171 -3.33 9.50 -9.18
N ALA A 172 -4.15 9.35 -8.15
CA ALA A 172 -5.42 8.63 -8.27
C ALA A 172 -6.40 9.35 -9.20
N ALA A 173 -6.52 10.68 -9.11
CA ALA A 173 -7.33 11.48 -10.01
C ALA A 173 -6.87 11.36 -11.48
N ASP A 174 -5.57 11.14 -11.72
CA ASP A 174 -4.99 10.86 -13.04
C ASP A 174 -5.18 9.40 -13.49
N GLY A 175 -5.89 8.57 -12.70
CA GLY A 175 -6.28 7.21 -13.07
C GLY A 175 -5.47 6.08 -12.43
N THR A 176 -4.42 6.37 -11.65
CA THR A 176 -3.67 5.34 -10.90
C THR A 176 -4.55 4.74 -9.80
N ALA A 177 -4.61 3.41 -9.71
CA ALA A 177 -5.20 2.76 -8.54
C ALA A 177 -4.16 2.68 -7.43
N ILE A 178 -4.54 3.02 -6.20
CA ILE A 178 -3.61 3.04 -5.08
C ILE A 178 -4.21 2.27 -3.90
N LEU A 179 -3.50 1.25 -3.40
CA LEU A 179 -3.83 0.57 -2.16
C LEU A 179 -2.74 0.88 -1.13
N VAL A 180 -3.15 1.49 -0.03
CA VAL A 180 -2.29 1.84 1.10
C VAL A 180 -2.68 1.02 2.32
N SER A 181 -1.76 0.22 2.86
CA SER A 181 -1.97 -0.36 4.19
C SER A 181 -1.58 0.63 5.28
N SER A 182 -2.37 0.68 6.35
CA SER A 182 -2.05 1.46 7.55
C SER A 182 -2.60 0.77 8.81
N HIS A 183 -2.00 1.07 9.94
CA HIS A 183 -2.55 0.78 11.26
C HIS A 183 -2.95 2.07 11.99
N VAL A 184 -2.79 3.24 11.35
CA VAL A 184 -3.09 4.57 11.90
C VAL A 184 -4.43 5.04 11.34
N MET A 185 -5.42 5.22 12.22
CA MET A 185 -6.80 5.58 11.85
C MET A 185 -6.88 6.94 11.14
N ASP A 186 -6.23 7.97 11.70
CA ASP A 186 -6.23 9.33 11.14
C ASP A 186 -5.66 9.41 9.71
N GLU A 187 -4.73 8.51 9.37
CA GLU A 187 -4.20 8.43 8.02
C GLU A 187 -5.19 7.77 7.06
N ALA A 188 -5.87 6.73 7.53
CA ALA A 188 -6.82 6.00 6.72
C ALA A 188 -8.01 6.88 6.30
N GLU A 189 -8.41 7.86 7.11
CA GLU A 189 -9.47 8.83 6.78
C GLU A 189 -9.16 9.67 5.53
N ARG A 190 -7.89 9.68 5.08
CA ARG A 190 -7.48 10.36 3.85
C ARG A 190 -7.74 9.56 2.57
N ALA A 191 -8.05 8.27 2.69
CA ALA A 191 -8.40 7.41 1.57
C ALA A 191 -9.86 7.66 1.12
N ASP A 192 -10.13 7.40 -0.16
CA ASP A 192 -11.48 7.54 -0.72
C ASP A 192 -12.41 6.43 -0.22
N ARG A 193 -11.86 5.24 0.02
CA ARG A 193 -12.57 4.07 0.52
C ARG A 193 -11.65 3.25 1.43
N LEU A 194 -12.22 2.60 2.42
CA LEU A 194 -11.50 1.80 3.41
C LEU A 194 -11.98 0.36 3.40
N GLY A 195 -11.04 -0.57 3.59
CA GLY A 195 -11.30 -1.93 4.02
C GLY A 195 -10.74 -2.16 5.41
N LEU A 196 -11.58 -2.56 6.34
CA LEU A 196 -11.18 -2.90 7.70
C LEU A 196 -10.85 -4.38 7.76
N ILE A 197 -9.62 -4.73 8.14
CA ILE A 197 -9.17 -6.13 8.21
C ILE A 197 -8.67 -6.48 9.61
N ARG A 198 -9.09 -7.64 10.12
CA ARG A 198 -8.63 -8.22 11.40
C ARG A 198 -8.59 -9.74 11.31
N ASP A 199 -7.56 -10.34 11.88
CA ASP A 199 -7.39 -11.81 11.96
C ASP A 199 -7.58 -12.51 10.60
N GLY A 200 -7.06 -11.90 9.54
CA GLY A 200 -7.14 -12.40 8.17
C GLY A 200 -8.50 -12.28 7.50
N ARG A 201 -9.48 -11.56 8.08
CA ARG A 201 -10.83 -11.39 7.53
C ARG A 201 -11.16 -9.92 7.32
N MET A 202 -11.88 -9.62 6.25
CA MET A 202 -12.49 -8.30 6.08
C MET A 202 -13.66 -8.18 7.04
N LEU A 203 -13.65 -7.10 7.86
CA LEU A 203 -14.75 -6.78 8.79
C LEU A 203 -15.84 -5.98 8.10
N ALA A 204 -15.43 -4.97 7.33
CA ALA A 204 -16.29 -4.09 6.57
C ALA A 204 -15.49 -3.36 5.49
N GLU A 205 -16.20 -2.82 4.52
CA GLU A 205 -15.66 -2.01 3.43
C GLU A 205 -16.62 -0.85 3.12
N GLY A 206 -16.07 0.37 2.97
CA GLY A 206 -16.88 1.55 2.68
C GLY A 206 -16.08 2.84 2.73
N THR A 207 -16.75 3.96 2.47
CA THR A 207 -16.26 5.30 2.81
C THR A 207 -16.28 5.48 4.33
N VAL A 208 -15.55 6.46 4.86
CA VAL A 208 -15.56 6.74 6.30
C VAL A 208 -16.98 6.96 6.82
N PRO A 209 -17.84 7.81 6.18
CA PRO A 209 -19.23 7.97 6.64
C PRO A 209 -20.05 6.68 6.64
N GLU A 210 -19.87 5.80 5.61
CA GLU A 210 -20.57 4.51 5.56
C GLU A 210 -20.16 3.58 6.71
N LEU A 211 -18.86 3.52 7.03
CA LEU A 211 -18.34 2.70 8.12
C LEU A 211 -18.79 3.20 9.50
N LEU A 212 -18.80 4.53 9.71
CA LEU A 212 -19.29 5.15 10.94
C LEU A 212 -20.78 4.86 11.12
N ALA A 213 -21.58 5.02 10.06
CA ALA A 213 -23.02 4.70 10.10
C ALA A 213 -23.29 3.22 10.37
N LEU A 214 -22.50 2.32 9.75
CA LEU A 214 -22.62 0.87 9.95
C LEU A 214 -22.34 0.46 11.40
N ALA A 215 -21.34 1.10 12.03
CA ALA A 215 -20.95 0.83 13.41
C ALA A 215 -21.79 1.61 14.45
N GLY A 216 -22.53 2.65 14.04
CA GLY A 216 -23.26 3.52 14.95
C GLY A 216 -22.35 4.38 15.84
N THR A 217 -21.21 4.85 15.31
CA THR A 217 -20.17 5.60 16.03
C THR A 217 -19.80 6.87 15.28
N GLU A 218 -19.08 7.78 15.97
CA GLU A 218 -18.62 9.05 15.40
C GLU A 218 -17.13 9.03 15.05
N ARG A 219 -16.38 8.01 15.51
CA ARG A 219 -14.92 7.88 15.31
C ARG A 219 -14.60 6.56 14.64
N LEU A 220 -13.66 6.58 13.70
CA LEU A 220 -13.25 5.39 12.96
C LEU A 220 -12.62 4.31 13.87
N GLU A 221 -11.92 4.72 14.93
CA GLU A 221 -11.36 3.81 15.93
C GLU A 221 -12.46 3.01 16.65
N ASP A 222 -13.53 3.69 17.09
CA ASP A 222 -14.67 3.06 17.75
C ASP A 222 -15.44 2.16 16.78
N ALA A 223 -15.57 2.60 15.51
CA ALA A 223 -16.17 1.80 14.45
C ALA A 223 -15.40 0.49 14.25
N PHE A 224 -14.07 0.55 14.17
CA PHE A 224 -13.23 -0.63 14.05
C PHE A 224 -13.43 -1.59 15.23
N LEU A 225 -13.42 -1.09 16.47
CA LEU A 225 -13.60 -1.91 17.67
C LEU A 225 -14.99 -2.57 17.70
N THR A 226 -16.03 -1.83 17.35
CA THR A 226 -17.41 -2.32 17.30
C THR A 226 -17.56 -3.44 16.26
N LEU A 227 -17.09 -3.21 15.03
CA LEU A 227 -17.16 -4.17 13.94
C LEU A 227 -16.27 -5.40 14.17
N ALA A 228 -15.20 -5.25 14.93
CA ALA A 228 -14.34 -6.34 15.36
C ALA A 228 -14.93 -7.20 16.49
N GLY A 229 -16.14 -6.87 16.98
CA GLY A 229 -16.78 -7.58 18.11
C GLY A 229 -16.14 -7.30 19.47
N SER A 230 -15.26 -6.31 19.56
CA SER A 230 -14.65 -5.83 20.79
C SER A 230 -15.47 -4.61 21.23
N ARG A 231 -16.52 -4.79 22.06
CA ARG A 231 -17.19 -3.64 22.69
C ARG A 231 -16.18 -2.93 23.59
N PRO A 232 -16.24 -1.56 23.64
CA PRO A 232 -15.43 -0.78 24.56
C PRO A 232 -15.74 -1.12 26.02
#